data_a9e548fce8d1fad9b3824b4cdec9616b
#
_entry.id   a9e548fce8d1fad9b3824b4cdec9616b
#
_cell.length_a   1.000
_cell.length_b   1.000
_cell.length_c   1.000
_cell.angle_alpha   90.00
_cell.angle_beta   90.00
_cell.angle_gamma   90.00
#
_symmetry.space_group_name_H-M   'P 1'
#
loop_
_entity.id
_entity.type
_entity.pdbx_description
1 polymer ?
#
loop_
_entity_poly.entity_id
_entity_poly.type
_entity_poly.pdbx_seq_one_letter_code
_entity_poly.pdbx_strand_id
1 'polypeptide(L)'
;MIKLVFCCRRKPGMTREAFRKRWLEVHGPLVRKLRKELPMMKRYVQSHTLAGPAGTAVQDGLRASRGTLEAYDGITEVWFDSLEAMGGGTGEAGRAAGQRLLEDEGEFIDFAHSCVFVTEEKEIF
;
A
#
# COMPACT_ATOMS: atom_id res chain seq x y z
N MET A 1 -5.27 3.98 17.20
CA MET A 1 -4.34 4.20 16.08
C MET A 1 -5.08 4.34 14.78
N ILE A 2 -4.63 5.21 13.94
CA ILE A 2 -5.18 5.44 12.60
C ILE A 2 -4.36 4.65 11.60
N LYS A 3 -5.00 4.11 10.60
CA LYS A 3 -4.32 3.33 9.57
C LYS A 3 -4.72 3.80 8.18
N LEU A 4 -3.73 4.17 7.37
CA LEU A 4 -3.92 4.39 5.94
C LEU A 4 -3.91 3.03 5.25
N VAL A 5 -4.89 2.79 4.38
CA VAL A 5 -4.99 1.58 3.57
C VAL A 5 -4.95 1.99 2.10
N PHE A 6 -4.00 1.45 1.37
CA PHE A 6 -3.86 1.70 -0.07
C PHE A 6 -4.02 0.39 -0.82
N CYS A 7 -5.16 0.22 -1.48
CA CYS A 7 -5.44 -0.95 -2.30
C CYS A 7 -4.89 -0.70 -3.70
N CYS A 8 -3.85 -1.43 -4.06
CA CYS A 8 -3.03 -1.12 -5.23
C CYS A 8 -3.31 -2.05 -6.40
N ARG A 9 -3.48 -1.47 -7.59
CA ARG A 9 -3.45 -2.19 -8.86
C ARG A 9 -2.19 -1.79 -9.63
N ARG A 10 -1.60 -2.78 -10.29
CA ARG A 10 -0.44 -2.55 -11.15
C ARG A 10 -0.81 -1.74 -12.39
N LYS A 11 0.16 -1.04 -12.95
CA LYS A 11 -0.01 -0.31 -14.20
C LYS A 11 -0.40 -1.23 -15.35
N PRO A 12 -1.20 -0.75 -16.31
CA PRO A 12 -1.49 -1.50 -17.54
C PRO A 12 -0.21 -1.94 -18.24
N GLY A 13 -0.19 -3.18 -18.70
CA GLY A 13 0.98 -3.75 -19.38
C GLY A 13 2.05 -4.30 -18.46
N MET A 14 1.98 -4.03 -17.15
CA MET A 14 2.91 -4.58 -16.18
C MET A 14 2.42 -5.95 -15.71
N THR A 15 3.33 -6.94 -15.62
CA THR A 15 2.98 -8.25 -15.07
C THR A 15 2.87 -8.16 -13.55
N ARG A 16 2.14 -9.10 -12.93
CA ARG A 16 2.07 -9.21 -11.46
C ARG A 16 3.46 -9.38 -10.85
N GLU A 17 4.29 -10.19 -11.47
CA GLU A 17 5.65 -10.44 -11.01
C GLU A 17 6.49 -9.17 -11.04
N ALA A 18 6.43 -8.41 -12.13
CA ALA A 18 7.15 -7.14 -12.26
C ALA A 18 6.67 -6.12 -11.22
N PHE A 19 5.37 -6.03 -11.00
CA PHE A 19 4.77 -5.17 -9.97
C PHE A 19 5.30 -5.54 -8.57
N ARG A 20 5.22 -6.81 -8.22
CA ARG A 20 5.65 -7.29 -6.89
C ARG A 20 7.12 -7.06 -6.65
N LYS A 21 7.94 -7.32 -7.65
CA LYS A 21 9.38 -7.12 -7.60
C LYS A 21 9.72 -5.63 -7.39
N ARG A 22 9.11 -4.76 -8.18
CA ARG A 22 9.30 -3.31 -8.05
C ARG A 22 8.87 -2.81 -6.67
N TRP A 23 7.70 -3.22 -6.23
CA TRP A 23 7.13 -2.81 -4.95
C TRP A 23 8.00 -3.24 -3.77
N LEU A 24 8.40 -4.51 -3.76
CA LEU A 24 9.17 -5.08 -2.66
C LEU A 24 10.65 -4.67 -2.70
N GLU A 25 11.27 -4.75 -3.86
CA GLU A 25 12.73 -4.61 -3.98
C GLU A 25 13.22 -3.19 -4.26
N VAL A 26 12.36 -2.30 -4.74
CA VAL A 26 12.69 -0.90 -5.03
C VAL A 26 11.97 0.04 -4.09
N HIS A 27 10.63 -0.01 -4.06
CA HIS A 27 9.83 0.89 -3.24
C HIS A 27 10.01 0.64 -1.75
N GLY A 28 10.00 -0.63 -1.32
CA GLY A 28 10.18 -0.99 0.08
C GLY A 28 11.46 -0.42 0.69
N PRO A 29 12.62 -0.65 0.06
CA PRO A 29 13.88 -0.05 0.52
C PRO A 29 13.87 1.48 0.52
N LEU A 30 13.18 2.11 -0.45
CA LEU A 30 13.04 3.56 -0.48
C LEU A 30 12.26 4.07 0.73
N VAL A 31 11.15 3.41 1.08
CA VAL A 31 10.35 3.74 2.27
C VAL A 31 11.24 3.65 3.53
N ARG A 32 11.99 2.58 3.64
CA ARG A 32 12.91 2.37 4.77
C ARG A 32 13.96 3.48 4.86
N LYS A 33 14.53 3.86 3.73
CA LYS A 33 15.53 4.93 3.65
C LYS A 33 14.96 6.28 4.09
N LEU A 34 13.72 6.58 3.71
CA LEU A 34 13.08 7.87 4.00
C LEU A 34 12.37 7.91 5.35
N ARG A 35 12.36 6.81 6.08
CA ARG A 35 11.63 6.69 7.35
C ARG A 35 12.01 7.76 8.38
N LYS A 36 13.27 8.14 8.44
CA LYS A 36 13.75 9.14 9.40
C LYS A 36 13.18 10.54 9.14
N GLU A 37 12.81 10.85 7.90
CA GLU A 37 12.14 12.09 7.54
C GLU A 37 10.62 12.03 7.71
N LEU A 38 10.09 10.84 8.00
CA LEU A 38 8.66 10.57 8.15
C LEU A 38 8.38 9.85 9.48
N PRO A 39 8.78 10.46 10.63
CA PRO A 39 8.68 9.80 11.94
C PRO A 39 7.24 9.55 12.40
N MET A 40 6.24 10.20 11.78
CA MET A 40 4.84 9.96 12.07
C MET A 40 4.36 8.59 11.58
N MET A 41 5.05 8.01 10.61
CA MET A 41 4.76 6.66 10.13
C MET A 41 5.31 5.64 11.13
N LYS A 42 4.43 5.05 11.94
CA LYS A 42 4.84 4.15 13.04
C LYS A 42 5.11 2.73 12.55
N ARG A 43 4.39 2.31 11.52
CA ARG A 43 4.54 0.99 10.93
C ARG A 43 4.14 1.06 9.45
N TYR A 44 4.83 0.29 8.62
CA TYR A 44 4.55 0.18 7.19
C TYR A 44 4.58 -1.29 6.80
N VAL A 45 3.53 -1.77 6.15
CA VAL A 45 3.42 -3.17 5.73
C VAL A 45 2.91 -3.23 4.29
N GLN A 46 3.56 -4.05 3.49
CA GLN A 46 3.07 -4.44 2.17
C GLN A 46 2.46 -5.84 2.29
N SER A 47 1.20 -5.98 1.88
CA SER A 47 0.54 -7.28 1.78
C SER A 47 0.36 -7.60 0.30
N HIS A 48 1.14 -8.56 -0.18
CA HIS A 48 1.14 -8.96 -1.58
C HIS A 48 0.06 -10.00 -1.82
N THR A 49 -0.84 -9.75 -2.76
CA THR A 49 -1.87 -10.72 -3.14
C THR A 49 -1.19 -12.01 -3.59
N LEU A 50 -1.63 -13.14 -3.03
CA LEU A 50 -1.00 -14.42 -3.32
C LEU A 50 -1.06 -14.75 -4.81
N ALA A 51 0.08 -15.20 -5.34
CA ALA A 51 0.19 -15.73 -6.69
C ALA A 51 0.28 -17.25 -6.63
N GLY A 52 0.09 -17.90 -7.77
CA GLY A 52 0.15 -19.36 -7.88
C GLY A 52 -1.22 -20.02 -7.74
N PRO A 53 -1.29 -21.33 -8.08
CA PRO A 53 -2.57 -22.03 -8.21
C PRO A 53 -3.40 -22.07 -6.92
N ALA A 54 -2.77 -22.36 -5.79
CA ALA A 54 -3.49 -22.49 -4.52
C ALA A 54 -4.08 -21.16 -4.05
N GLY A 55 -3.29 -20.09 -4.09
CA GLY A 55 -3.77 -18.76 -3.71
C GLY A 55 -4.86 -18.26 -4.64
N THR A 56 -4.69 -18.46 -5.94
CA THR A 56 -5.68 -18.08 -6.94
C THR A 56 -7.00 -18.83 -6.73
N ALA A 57 -6.95 -20.13 -6.45
CA ALA A 57 -8.14 -20.93 -6.21
C ALA A 57 -8.94 -20.44 -5.00
N VAL A 58 -8.27 -20.09 -3.91
CA VAL A 58 -8.92 -19.55 -2.71
C VAL A 58 -9.58 -18.21 -3.02
N GLN A 59 -8.87 -17.32 -3.69
CA GLN A 59 -9.40 -16.00 -4.06
C GLN A 59 -10.59 -16.10 -5.00
N ASP A 60 -10.53 -16.97 -5.99
CA ASP A 60 -11.63 -17.20 -6.92
C ASP A 60 -12.86 -17.72 -6.20
N GLY A 61 -12.69 -18.62 -5.23
CA GLY A 61 -13.77 -19.12 -4.41
C GLY A 61 -14.42 -18.03 -3.56
N LEU A 62 -13.62 -17.20 -2.92
CA LEU A 62 -14.11 -16.07 -2.12
C LEU A 62 -14.86 -15.06 -2.98
N ARG A 63 -14.32 -14.74 -4.15
CA ARG A 63 -14.94 -13.84 -5.11
C ARG A 63 -16.27 -14.39 -5.61
N ALA A 64 -16.31 -15.64 -6.01
CA ALA A 64 -17.50 -16.28 -6.54
C ALA A 64 -18.62 -16.34 -5.50
N SER A 65 -18.28 -16.64 -4.23
CA SER A 65 -19.27 -16.75 -3.16
C SER A 65 -19.93 -15.42 -2.81
N ARG A 66 -19.30 -14.31 -3.11
CA ARG A 66 -19.76 -12.96 -2.74
C ARG A 66 -20.09 -12.07 -3.94
N GLY A 67 -19.72 -12.46 -5.14
CA GLY A 67 -19.89 -11.63 -6.33
C GLY A 67 -19.05 -10.35 -6.28
N THR A 68 -17.86 -10.40 -5.67
CA THR A 68 -16.99 -9.23 -5.54
C THR A 68 -16.16 -8.99 -6.79
N LEU A 69 -15.55 -7.82 -6.85
CA LEU A 69 -14.63 -7.46 -7.93
C LEU A 69 -13.34 -8.30 -7.85
N GLU A 70 -12.55 -8.23 -8.92
CA GLU A 70 -11.24 -8.86 -8.97
C GLU A 70 -10.33 -8.31 -7.85
N ALA A 71 -9.50 -9.18 -7.28
CA ALA A 71 -8.57 -8.80 -6.24
C ALA A 71 -7.59 -7.72 -6.71
N TYR A 72 -7.25 -6.81 -5.81
CA TYR A 72 -6.14 -5.89 -6.01
C TYR A 72 -4.82 -6.68 -6.06
N ASP A 73 -3.78 -6.07 -6.57
CA ASP A 73 -2.44 -6.70 -6.59
C ASP A 73 -1.79 -6.70 -5.21
N GLY A 74 -2.25 -5.85 -4.32
CA GLY A 74 -1.83 -5.84 -2.93
C GLY A 74 -2.36 -4.65 -2.16
N ILE A 75 -2.01 -4.61 -0.89
CA ILE A 75 -2.42 -3.54 0.02
C ILE A 75 -1.18 -3.00 0.72
N THR A 76 -1.04 -1.67 0.74
CA THR A 76 -0.11 -0.98 1.64
C THR A 76 -0.89 -0.54 2.87
N GLU A 77 -0.34 -0.79 4.04
CA GLU A 77 -0.92 -0.31 5.30
C GLU A 77 0.14 0.48 6.05
N VAL A 78 -0.25 1.67 6.51
CA VAL A 78 0.65 2.56 7.26
C VAL A 78 -0.08 3.03 8.52
N TRP A 79 0.54 2.86 9.68
CA TRP A 79 -0.05 3.24 10.97
C TRP A 79 0.48 4.58 11.46
N PHE A 80 -0.43 5.37 12.02
CA PHE A 80 -0.17 6.68 12.63
C PHE A 80 -0.84 6.74 14.01
N ASP A 81 -0.31 7.54 14.91
CA ASP A 81 -0.89 7.69 16.24
C ASP A 81 -2.27 8.37 16.22
N SER A 82 -2.44 9.34 15.32
CA SER A 82 -3.68 10.13 15.19
C SER A 82 -3.78 10.77 13.82
N LEU A 83 -4.94 11.34 13.50
CA LEU A 83 -5.13 12.13 12.28
C LEU A 83 -4.22 13.36 12.27
N GLU A 84 -4.06 14.02 13.42
CA GLU A 84 -3.16 15.16 13.55
C GLU A 84 -1.72 14.76 13.24
N ALA A 85 -1.28 13.62 13.77
CA ALA A 85 0.07 13.11 13.49
C ALA A 85 0.25 12.81 12.02
N MET A 86 -0.75 12.24 11.37
CA MET A 86 -0.72 11.92 9.95
C MET A 86 -0.56 13.18 9.07
N GLY A 87 -1.30 14.25 9.41
CA GLY A 87 -1.23 15.53 8.72
C GLY A 87 -0.14 16.45 9.22
N GLY A 88 0.53 16.08 10.32
CA GLY A 88 1.46 16.93 11.03
C GLY A 88 2.68 17.32 10.23
N GLY A 89 3.04 18.58 10.36
CA GLY A 89 4.15 19.18 9.65
C GLY A 89 5.49 18.51 9.95
N THR A 90 5.99 17.77 8.99
CA THR A 90 7.32 17.17 9.04
C THR A 90 8.37 18.13 8.49
N GLY A 91 7.97 19.35 8.19
CA GLY A 91 8.81 20.35 7.58
C GLY A 91 9.11 20.03 6.12
N GLU A 92 10.11 20.71 5.59
CA GLU A 92 10.49 20.60 4.18
C GLU A 92 11.03 19.20 3.84
N ALA A 93 11.86 18.64 4.71
CA ALA A 93 12.43 17.31 4.51
C ALA A 93 11.37 16.22 4.45
N GLY A 94 10.36 16.31 5.31
CA GLY A 94 9.25 15.37 5.32
C GLY A 94 8.38 15.49 4.07
N ARG A 95 8.11 16.72 3.63
CA ARG A 95 7.36 16.94 2.38
C ARG A 95 8.12 16.40 1.17
N ALA A 96 9.42 16.61 1.12
CA ALA A 96 10.27 16.09 0.04
C ALA A 96 10.28 14.56 0.04
N ALA A 97 10.37 13.93 1.21
CA ALA A 97 10.30 12.48 1.35
C ALA A 97 8.96 11.93 0.88
N GLY A 98 7.85 12.54 1.30
CA GLY A 98 6.52 12.16 0.86
C GLY A 98 6.35 12.28 -0.64
N GLN A 99 6.84 13.36 -1.23
CA GLN A 99 6.80 13.57 -2.67
C GLN A 99 7.63 12.52 -3.40
N ARG A 100 8.79 12.16 -2.86
CA ARG A 100 9.64 11.13 -3.45
C ARG A 100 8.95 9.75 -3.47
N LEU A 101 8.23 9.42 -2.38
CA LEU A 101 7.45 8.18 -2.32
C LEU A 101 6.31 8.18 -3.34
N LEU A 102 5.60 9.30 -3.46
CA LEU A 102 4.51 9.44 -4.41
C LEU A 102 5.00 9.28 -5.85
N GLU A 103 6.11 9.89 -6.19
CA GLU A 103 6.72 9.77 -7.53
C GLU A 103 7.08 8.31 -7.84
N ASP A 104 7.66 7.60 -6.88
CA ASP A 104 8.01 6.20 -7.08
C ASP A 104 6.77 5.31 -7.21
N GLU A 105 5.74 5.56 -6.42
CA GLU A 105 4.44 4.87 -6.53
C GLU A 105 3.88 5.00 -7.95
N GLY A 106 3.98 6.18 -8.54
CA GLY A 106 3.53 6.45 -9.89
C GLY A 106 4.22 5.62 -10.98
N GLU A 107 5.36 5.02 -10.66
CA GLU A 107 6.10 4.18 -11.61
C GLU A 107 5.49 2.78 -11.78
N PHE A 108 4.72 2.30 -10.80
CA PHE A 108 4.19 0.93 -10.83
C PHE A 108 2.72 0.79 -10.45
N ILE A 109 2.12 1.81 -9.82
CA ILE A 109 0.72 1.77 -9.38
C ILE A 109 -0.16 2.53 -10.38
N ASP A 110 -1.27 1.91 -10.77
CA ASP A 110 -2.34 2.54 -11.54
C ASP A 110 -3.26 3.25 -10.54
N PHE A 111 -3.02 4.53 -10.31
CA PHE A 111 -3.80 5.31 -9.35
C PHE A 111 -5.28 5.37 -9.71
N ALA A 112 -5.60 5.45 -10.98
CA ALA A 112 -6.99 5.56 -11.44
C ALA A 112 -7.85 4.34 -11.08
N HIS A 113 -7.23 3.18 -10.95
CA HIS A 113 -7.90 1.92 -10.62
C HIS A 113 -7.55 1.38 -9.23
N SER A 114 -6.88 2.20 -8.44
CA SER A 114 -6.53 1.90 -7.05
C SER A 114 -7.38 2.76 -6.12
N CYS A 115 -7.34 2.50 -4.83
CA CYS A 115 -8.00 3.37 -3.86
C CYS A 115 -7.18 3.48 -2.58
N VAL A 116 -7.24 4.65 -1.95
CA VAL A 116 -6.57 4.93 -0.70
C VAL A 116 -7.56 5.60 0.25
N PHE A 117 -7.56 5.16 1.50
CA PHE A 117 -8.45 5.70 2.53
C PHE A 117 -7.85 5.50 3.90
N VAL A 118 -8.46 6.14 4.89
CA VAL A 118 -7.99 6.12 6.28
C VAL A 118 -9.03 5.43 7.13
N THR A 119 -8.57 4.57 8.04
CA THR A 119 -9.43 3.76 8.89
C THR A 119 -9.07 3.92 10.36
N GLU A 120 -10.03 3.62 11.21
CA GLU A 120 -9.81 3.41 12.65
C GLU A 120 -10.01 1.93 12.91
N GLU A 121 -9.02 1.30 13.54
CA GLU A 121 -9.10 -0.13 13.84
C GLU A 121 -10.06 -0.40 15.01
N LYS A 122 -10.92 -1.40 14.84
CA LYS A 122 -11.80 -1.92 15.90
C LYS A 122 -11.46 -3.39 16.05
N GLU A 123 -10.75 -3.70 17.13
CA GLU A 123 -10.37 -5.08 17.42
C GLU A 123 -11.57 -5.82 17.99
N ILE A 124 -11.92 -6.94 17.40
CA ILE A 124 -13.09 -7.74 17.81
C ILE A 124 -12.65 -8.88 18.73
N PHE A 125 -11.47 -9.47 18.49
CA PHE A 125 -10.85 -10.44 19.39
C PHE A 125 -9.33 -10.51 19.23
#